data_f2008a3422ff74170b1916dce78567dd
#
_entry.id   f2008a3422ff74170b1916dce78567dd
#
_cell.length_a   1.000
_cell.length_b   1.000
_cell.length_c   1.000
_cell.angle_alpha   90.00
_cell.angle_beta   90.00
_cell.angle_gamma   90.00
#
_symmetry.space_group_name_H-M   'P 1'
#
loop_
_entity.id
_entity.type
_entity.pdbx_description
1 polymer ?
#
loop_
_entity_poly.entity_id
_entity_poly.type
_entity_poly.pdbx_seq_one_letter_code
_entity_poly.pdbx_strand_id
1 'polypeptide(L)'
;MYKRQAIGEAGGRLHTARSRNDQVALDTHMYVRRETVEVINLIKELQTALTETATKYKDVIMPGYTHLQRAQPILFSHHMMAYFSMLSRDFSRFKGVYERCDIMPLGAGALAGTTFPIDREFVAKQLNFDAIYANSLDAVSDRDYIMEFLSAASILMIHLSRISEEIIFWCSREFSFVELDDAHCTGSSMMPQKKNPDVSELVRGKTGRVIGHLMAMLTTVKGLPLAYNKDLQEDKEGLFDAIDTIKFSLAVYAQLIRGMKVRKDVMLKAVREDFSNATDLADYLVKKGMPFRKAHSVSGHAVHYCIENNKWLEDLTMDEFKQMSDLFEEDIYAAIAPETCVKNRNSYGGTSVSYTHLTLPTIL
;
A
#
# COMPACT_ATOMS: atom_id res chain seq x y z
N MET A 1 -9.10 17.58 40.92
CA MET A 1 -9.15 18.79 41.76
C MET A 1 -10.10 19.85 41.19
N TYR A 2 -9.93 20.32 39.97
CA TYR A 2 -10.77 21.36 39.33
C TYR A 2 -12.28 21.08 39.29
N LYS A 3 -12.71 19.83 38.98
CA LYS A 3 -14.12 19.46 38.91
C LYS A 3 -14.85 19.65 40.25
N ARG A 4 -14.17 19.33 41.36
CA ARG A 4 -14.72 19.51 42.71
C ARG A 4 -14.87 20.97 43.09
N GLN A 5 -13.99 21.83 42.60
CA GLN A 5 -14.07 23.28 42.78
C GLN A 5 -15.21 23.92 42.00
N ALA A 6 -15.51 23.38 40.79
CA ALA A 6 -16.56 23.92 39.93
C ALA A 6 -17.99 23.49 40.33
N ILE A 7 -18.18 22.27 40.85
CA ILE A 7 -19.49 21.70 41.12
C ILE A 7 -19.67 21.21 42.59
N GLY A 8 -18.77 21.57 43.50
CA GLY A 8 -18.85 21.28 44.92
C GLY A 8 -18.83 19.77 45.25
N GLU A 9 -19.58 19.35 46.27
CA GLU A 9 -19.62 17.95 46.74
C GLU A 9 -20.03 16.95 45.70
N ALA A 10 -20.90 17.32 44.73
CA ALA A 10 -21.30 16.46 43.64
C ALA A 10 -20.11 15.96 42.80
N GLY A 11 -19.07 16.82 42.66
CA GLY A 11 -17.82 16.44 41.99
C GLY A 11 -17.03 15.32 42.67
N GLY A 12 -17.23 15.11 43.97
CA GLY A 12 -16.66 13.99 44.74
C GLY A 12 -17.28 12.62 44.39
N ARG A 13 -18.53 12.60 43.88
CA ARG A 13 -19.23 11.36 43.51
C ARG A 13 -18.96 10.87 42.10
N LEU A 14 -18.40 11.71 41.24
CA LEU A 14 -18.13 11.37 39.82
C LEU A 14 -17.14 10.21 39.62
N HIS A 15 -16.32 9.90 40.61
CA HIS A 15 -15.34 8.81 40.54
C HIS A 15 -15.83 7.50 41.22
N THR A 16 -17.06 7.47 41.70
CA THR A 16 -17.61 6.27 42.32
C THR A 16 -17.66 5.09 41.36
N ALA A 17 -17.30 3.90 41.81
CA ALA A 17 -17.25 2.65 41.04
C ALA A 17 -16.25 2.65 39.87
N ARG A 18 -15.31 3.57 39.81
CA ARG A 18 -14.39 3.75 38.70
C ARG A 18 -12.95 3.83 39.19
N SER A 19 -12.05 3.20 38.46
CA SER A 19 -10.59 3.39 38.60
C SER A 19 -10.07 4.30 37.48
N ARG A 20 -8.87 4.80 37.64
CA ARG A 20 -8.13 5.42 36.52
C ARG A 20 -7.73 4.36 35.48
N ASN A 21 -7.53 3.10 35.90
CA ASN A 21 -7.09 2.03 35.00
C ASN A 21 -8.15 1.70 33.94
N ASP A 22 -9.40 1.42 34.33
CA ASP A 22 -10.47 1.15 33.38
C ASP A 22 -10.90 2.38 32.58
N GLN A 23 -10.81 3.58 33.17
CA GLN A 23 -11.07 4.83 32.46
C GLN A 23 -10.05 5.07 31.35
N VAL A 24 -8.76 4.94 31.62
CA VAL A 24 -7.69 5.16 30.61
C VAL A 24 -7.74 4.08 29.53
N ALA A 25 -8.04 2.83 29.90
CA ALA A 25 -8.26 1.77 28.92
C ALA A 25 -9.41 2.13 27.98
N LEU A 26 -10.57 2.59 28.52
CA LEU A 26 -11.70 3.07 27.71
C LEU A 26 -11.31 4.21 26.78
N ASP A 27 -10.64 5.26 27.31
CA ASP A 27 -10.24 6.43 26.54
C ASP A 27 -9.34 6.02 25.35
N THR A 28 -8.44 5.06 25.56
CA THR A 28 -7.54 4.55 24.52
C THR A 28 -8.31 3.71 23.48
N HIS A 29 -9.22 2.84 23.89
CA HIS A 29 -10.10 2.10 22.98
C HIS A 29 -10.92 3.03 22.08
N MET A 30 -11.57 4.04 22.67
CA MET A 30 -12.37 5.02 21.94
C MET A 30 -11.52 5.81 20.94
N TYR A 31 -10.30 6.17 21.34
CA TYR A 31 -9.36 6.87 20.46
C TYR A 31 -8.95 5.98 19.28
N VAL A 32 -8.49 4.75 19.53
CA VAL A 32 -8.05 3.83 18.47
C VAL A 32 -9.18 3.49 17.51
N ARG A 33 -10.41 3.24 18.02
CA ARG A 33 -11.59 3.01 17.17
C ARG A 33 -11.84 4.17 16.22
N ARG A 34 -11.86 5.40 16.72
CA ARG A 34 -12.06 6.60 15.91
C ARG A 34 -10.97 6.74 14.84
N GLU A 35 -9.73 6.65 15.25
CA GLU A 35 -8.60 6.82 14.34
C GLU A 35 -8.51 5.70 13.31
N THR A 36 -8.91 4.47 13.67
CA THR A 36 -8.99 3.35 12.72
C THR A 36 -10.01 3.64 11.60
N VAL A 37 -11.16 4.21 11.92
CA VAL A 37 -12.16 4.63 10.91
C VAL A 37 -11.59 5.71 9.99
N GLU A 38 -10.88 6.69 10.54
CA GLU A 38 -10.21 7.73 9.74
C GLU A 38 -9.17 7.14 8.78
N VAL A 39 -8.34 6.22 9.27
CA VAL A 39 -7.35 5.51 8.43
C VAL A 39 -8.03 4.71 7.32
N ILE A 40 -9.09 3.99 7.63
CA ILE A 40 -9.89 3.25 6.63
C ILE A 40 -10.41 4.18 5.54
N ASN A 41 -10.92 5.36 5.89
CA ASN A 41 -11.41 6.34 4.93
C ASN A 41 -10.28 6.88 4.04
N LEU A 42 -9.11 7.16 4.61
CA LEU A 42 -7.95 7.62 3.86
C LEU A 42 -7.38 6.52 2.93
N ILE A 43 -7.43 5.24 3.34
CA ILE A 43 -7.09 4.12 2.45
C ILE A 43 -8.04 4.10 1.25
N LYS A 44 -9.35 4.24 1.45
CA LYS A 44 -10.33 4.31 0.35
C LYS A 44 -10.06 5.50 -0.57
N GLU A 45 -9.70 6.64 -0.02
CA GLU A 45 -9.37 7.83 -0.81
C GLU A 45 -8.14 7.58 -1.71
N LEU A 46 -7.09 6.96 -1.18
CA LEU A 46 -5.92 6.60 -1.97
C LEU A 46 -6.24 5.52 -3.02
N GLN A 47 -7.09 4.53 -2.69
CA GLN A 47 -7.58 3.56 -3.66
C GLN A 47 -8.36 4.23 -4.80
N THR A 48 -9.18 5.23 -4.48
CA THR A 48 -9.90 6.03 -5.47
C THR A 48 -8.92 6.78 -6.38
N ALA A 49 -7.91 7.44 -5.82
CA ALA A 49 -6.88 8.14 -6.60
C ALA A 49 -6.11 7.21 -7.55
N LEU A 50 -5.77 6.00 -7.09
CA LEU A 50 -5.14 4.96 -7.91
C LEU A 50 -6.04 4.53 -9.07
N THR A 51 -7.34 4.32 -8.81
CA THR A 51 -8.32 3.92 -9.82
C THR A 51 -8.55 5.01 -10.86
N GLU A 52 -8.71 6.26 -10.42
CA GLU A 52 -8.85 7.43 -11.30
C GLU A 52 -7.63 7.57 -12.22
N THR A 53 -6.43 7.44 -11.66
CA THR A 53 -5.17 7.51 -12.41
C THR A 53 -5.00 6.33 -13.37
N ALA A 54 -5.30 5.11 -12.93
CA ALA A 54 -5.29 3.93 -13.78
C ALA A 54 -6.29 4.06 -14.95
N THR A 55 -7.48 4.59 -14.71
CA THR A 55 -8.49 4.82 -15.74
C THR A 55 -8.03 5.87 -16.75
N LYS A 56 -7.47 6.98 -16.27
CA LYS A 56 -6.95 8.07 -17.13
C LYS A 56 -5.85 7.60 -18.07
N TYR A 57 -5.03 6.66 -17.63
CA TYR A 57 -3.86 6.15 -18.35
C TYR A 57 -4.00 4.65 -18.69
N LYS A 58 -5.23 4.17 -18.92
CA LYS A 58 -5.56 2.74 -19.07
C LYS A 58 -4.81 2.03 -20.21
N ASP A 59 -4.49 2.76 -21.29
CA ASP A 59 -3.87 2.22 -22.49
C ASP A 59 -2.35 2.48 -22.56
N VAL A 60 -1.77 3.04 -21.50
CA VAL A 60 -0.33 3.34 -21.46
C VAL A 60 0.46 2.08 -21.24
N ILE A 61 1.35 1.75 -22.19
CA ILE A 61 2.27 0.62 -22.11
C ILE A 61 3.58 1.10 -21.51
N MET A 62 4.11 0.33 -20.57
CA MET A 62 5.40 0.58 -19.92
C MET A 62 6.21 -0.72 -19.80
N PRO A 63 7.53 -0.64 -19.63
CA PRO A 63 8.31 -1.82 -19.29
C PRO A 63 7.95 -2.29 -17.87
N GLY A 64 7.65 -3.56 -17.70
CA GLY A 64 7.64 -4.23 -16.41
C GLY A 64 9.07 -4.63 -16.02
N TYR A 65 9.35 -4.66 -14.71
CA TYR A 65 10.69 -4.90 -14.20
C TYR A 65 10.73 -6.11 -13.27
N THR A 66 11.80 -6.89 -13.41
CA THR A 66 12.26 -7.86 -12.40
C THR A 66 13.75 -7.64 -12.19
N HIS A 67 14.25 -7.72 -10.95
CA HIS A 67 15.65 -7.45 -10.63
C HIS A 67 16.16 -6.06 -11.11
N LEU A 68 15.27 -5.06 -11.20
CA LEU A 68 15.50 -3.75 -11.81
C LEU A 68 15.96 -3.83 -13.29
N GLN A 69 15.73 -4.95 -13.96
CA GLN A 69 15.92 -5.12 -15.40
C GLN A 69 14.56 -5.12 -16.09
N ARG A 70 14.50 -4.56 -17.31
CA ARG A 70 13.30 -4.62 -18.14
C ARG A 70 12.99 -6.09 -18.45
N ALA A 71 11.73 -6.46 -18.31
CA ALA A 71 11.31 -7.86 -18.43
C ALA A 71 10.28 -8.05 -19.54
N GLN A 72 9.08 -7.52 -19.36
CA GLN A 72 7.97 -7.68 -20.31
C GLN A 72 7.14 -6.41 -20.39
N PRO A 73 6.49 -6.09 -21.52
CA PRO A 73 5.54 -4.99 -21.59
C PRO A 73 4.32 -5.23 -20.69
N ILE A 74 3.92 -4.20 -19.94
CA ILE A 74 2.71 -4.20 -19.11
C ILE A 74 1.94 -2.91 -19.32
N LEU A 75 0.67 -2.88 -18.88
CA LEU A 75 -0.08 -1.63 -18.77
C LEU A 75 0.31 -0.90 -17.48
N PHE A 76 0.47 0.41 -17.56
CA PHE A 76 0.62 1.29 -16.41
C PHE A 76 -0.57 1.14 -15.43
N SER A 77 -1.79 1.07 -15.97
CA SER A 77 -2.99 0.83 -15.17
C SER A 77 -2.92 -0.48 -14.39
N HIS A 78 -2.42 -1.56 -15.00
CA HIS A 78 -2.21 -2.83 -14.32
C HIS A 78 -1.23 -2.71 -13.14
N HIS A 79 -0.16 -1.97 -13.32
CA HIS A 79 0.82 -1.70 -12.28
C HIS A 79 0.19 -0.92 -11.11
N MET A 80 -0.57 0.15 -11.39
CA MET A 80 -1.28 0.92 -10.36
C MET A 80 -2.30 0.08 -9.59
N MET A 81 -3.01 -0.83 -10.26
CA MET A 81 -3.97 -1.72 -9.61
C MET A 81 -3.32 -2.80 -8.73
N ALA A 82 -2.03 -3.09 -8.89
CA ALA A 82 -1.29 -3.91 -7.93
C ALA A 82 -1.21 -3.22 -6.55
N TYR A 83 -0.98 -1.92 -6.51
CA TYR A 83 -1.03 -1.12 -5.27
C TYR A 83 -2.44 -1.01 -4.69
N PHE A 84 -3.47 -0.85 -5.53
CA PHE A 84 -4.86 -0.97 -5.10
C PHE A 84 -5.10 -2.29 -4.35
N SER A 85 -4.63 -3.39 -4.89
CA SER A 85 -4.79 -4.72 -4.27
C SER A 85 -4.03 -4.84 -2.93
N MET A 86 -2.89 -4.18 -2.79
CA MET A 86 -2.17 -4.09 -1.50
C MET A 86 -3.00 -3.33 -0.47
N LEU A 87 -3.54 -2.17 -0.84
CA LEU A 87 -4.39 -1.35 0.02
C LEU A 87 -5.71 -2.04 0.39
N SER A 88 -6.26 -2.89 -0.47
CA SER A 88 -7.44 -3.70 -0.13
C SER A 88 -7.15 -4.69 1.01
N ARG A 89 -5.95 -5.26 1.04
CA ARG A 89 -5.51 -6.09 2.17
C ARG A 89 -5.26 -5.26 3.44
N ASP A 90 -4.78 -4.02 3.30
CA ASP A 90 -4.61 -3.10 4.44
C ASP A 90 -5.96 -2.67 5.00
N PHE A 91 -6.92 -2.34 4.14
CA PHE A 91 -8.31 -2.08 4.54
C PHE A 91 -8.88 -3.23 5.39
N SER A 92 -8.71 -4.47 4.95
CA SER A 92 -9.16 -5.66 5.70
C SER A 92 -8.46 -5.80 7.06
N ARG A 93 -7.15 -5.47 7.15
CA ARG A 93 -6.42 -5.48 8.42
C ARG A 93 -6.99 -4.46 9.40
N PHE A 94 -7.17 -3.21 8.96
CA PHE A 94 -7.72 -2.16 9.84
C PHE A 94 -9.18 -2.43 10.23
N LYS A 95 -9.97 -3.04 9.35
CA LYS A 95 -11.32 -3.53 9.72
C LYS A 95 -11.24 -4.55 10.86
N GLY A 96 -10.33 -5.52 10.80
CA GLY A 96 -10.10 -6.48 11.87
C GLY A 96 -9.59 -5.83 13.17
N VAL A 97 -8.73 -4.81 13.07
CA VAL A 97 -8.31 -4.01 14.25
C VAL A 97 -9.52 -3.34 14.92
N TYR A 98 -10.39 -2.71 14.12
CA TYR A 98 -11.60 -2.08 14.64
C TYR A 98 -12.48 -3.08 15.39
N GLU A 99 -12.78 -4.23 14.78
CA GLU A 99 -13.62 -5.28 15.36
C GLU A 99 -13.06 -5.79 16.71
N ARG A 100 -11.76 -5.96 16.83
CA ARG A 100 -11.13 -6.40 18.09
C ARG A 100 -10.94 -5.28 19.11
N CYS A 101 -10.87 -4.04 18.69
CA CYS A 101 -10.85 -2.88 19.57
C CYS A 101 -12.25 -2.50 20.11
N ASP A 102 -13.33 -3.03 19.51
CA ASP A 102 -14.70 -2.67 19.81
C ASP A 102 -15.28 -3.42 21.02
N ILE A 103 -14.49 -3.52 22.09
CA ILE A 103 -14.83 -4.17 23.35
C ILE A 103 -14.64 -3.17 24.50
N MET A 104 -15.68 -2.92 25.29
CA MET A 104 -15.68 -1.91 26.35
C MET A 104 -15.03 -2.41 27.64
N PRO A 105 -13.97 -1.75 28.15
CA PRO A 105 -13.32 -2.13 29.41
C PRO A 105 -13.94 -1.49 30.65
N LEU A 106 -14.74 -0.39 30.52
CA LEU A 106 -15.21 0.38 31.67
C LEU A 106 -16.09 -0.48 32.59
N GLY A 107 -15.94 -0.28 33.89
CA GLY A 107 -16.57 -1.08 34.94
C GLY A 107 -15.70 -2.24 35.44
N ALA A 108 -14.51 -2.44 34.85
CA ALA A 108 -13.50 -3.36 35.36
C ALA A 108 -12.86 -2.88 36.68
N GLY A 109 -13.05 -1.59 37.03
CA GLY A 109 -12.37 -0.99 38.18
C GLY A 109 -10.86 -0.98 38.04
N ALA A 110 -10.16 -1.20 39.14
CA ALA A 110 -8.69 -1.31 39.07
C ALA A 110 -8.23 -2.61 38.40
N LEU A 111 -8.92 -3.72 38.65
CA LEU A 111 -8.64 -5.06 38.12
C LEU A 111 -9.70 -6.14 38.48
N ALA A 112 -10.52 -5.92 39.52
CA ALA A 112 -11.38 -6.93 40.09
C ALA A 112 -12.89 -6.62 39.98
N GLY A 113 -13.24 -5.62 39.16
CA GLY A 113 -14.63 -5.13 39.07
C GLY A 113 -14.97 -4.14 40.20
N THR A 114 -16.23 -4.05 40.55
CA THR A 114 -16.77 -3.12 41.57
C THR A 114 -17.88 -3.77 42.38
N THR A 115 -18.07 -3.30 43.61
CA THR A 115 -19.19 -3.73 44.50
C THR A 115 -20.46 -2.92 44.24
N PHE A 116 -20.43 -1.93 43.37
CA PHE A 116 -21.61 -1.11 43.03
C PHE A 116 -22.41 -1.77 41.90
N PRO A 117 -23.75 -1.69 41.91
CA PRO A 117 -24.62 -2.21 40.87
C PRO A 117 -24.61 -1.30 39.62
N ILE A 118 -23.47 -1.34 38.87
CA ILE A 118 -23.34 -0.60 37.62
C ILE A 118 -23.91 -1.40 36.45
N ASP A 119 -24.50 -0.70 35.48
CA ASP A 119 -24.98 -1.28 34.23
C ASP A 119 -23.94 -1.06 33.12
N ARG A 120 -23.08 -2.05 32.90
CA ARG A 120 -22.03 -1.99 31.86
C ARG A 120 -22.62 -2.09 30.47
N GLU A 121 -23.72 -2.84 30.26
CA GLU A 121 -24.36 -2.98 28.95
C GLU A 121 -24.99 -1.65 28.51
N PHE A 122 -25.64 -0.94 29.41
CA PHE A 122 -26.17 0.39 29.15
C PHE A 122 -25.04 1.33 28.72
N VAL A 123 -23.90 1.34 29.42
CA VAL A 123 -22.76 2.20 29.08
C VAL A 123 -22.14 1.81 27.75
N ALA A 124 -21.93 0.53 27.46
CA ALA A 124 -21.44 0.04 26.18
C ALA A 124 -22.32 0.53 25.03
N LYS A 125 -23.62 0.39 25.15
CA LYS A 125 -24.60 0.88 24.16
C LYS A 125 -24.52 2.40 23.95
N GLN A 126 -24.40 3.19 25.04
CA GLN A 126 -24.27 4.65 24.94
C GLN A 126 -22.97 5.10 24.25
N LEU A 127 -21.90 4.30 24.35
CA LEU A 127 -20.61 4.56 23.74
C LEU A 127 -20.42 3.82 22.41
N ASN A 128 -21.48 3.15 21.92
CA ASN A 128 -21.50 2.37 20.68
C ASN A 128 -20.40 1.28 20.63
N PHE A 129 -20.21 0.55 21.73
CA PHE A 129 -19.38 -0.65 21.75
C PHE A 129 -20.25 -1.89 21.50
N ASP A 130 -19.76 -2.80 20.69
CA ASP A 130 -20.46 -4.05 20.35
C ASP A 130 -20.37 -5.10 21.46
N ALA A 131 -19.32 -5.04 22.30
CA ALA A 131 -19.10 -6.02 23.35
C ALA A 131 -18.51 -5.39 24.62
N ILE A 132 -18.48 -6.20 25.69
CA ILE A 132 -17.88 -5.85 26.99
C ILE A 132 -16.84 -6.90 27.33
N TYR A 133 -15.67 -6.49 27.86
CA TYR A 133 -14.69 -7.45 28.35
C TYR A 133 -15.28 -8.41 29.40
N ALA A 134 -15.13 -9.69 29.15
CA ALA A 134 -15.63 -10.75 30.03
C ALA A 134 -14.81 -10.91 31.32
N ASN A 135 -13.57 -10.45 31.33
CA ASN A 135 -12.67 -10.51 32.47
C ASN A 135 -12.15 -9.11 32.81
N SER A 136 -12.35 -8.67 34.06
CA SER A 136 -11.97 -7.33 34.50
C SER A 136 -10.44 -7.14 34.62
N LEU A 137 -9.68 -8.21 34.84
CA LEU A 137 -8.24 -8.15 34.92
C LEU A 137 -7.62 -7.95 33.52
N ASP A 138 -8.16 -8.66 32.54
CA ASP A 138 -7.83 -8.52 31.13
C ASP A 138 -8.19 -7.13 30.59
N ALA A 139 -9.38 -6.65 30.89
CA ALA A 139 -9.91 -5.34 30.44
C ALA A 139 -9.00 -4.15 30.74
N VAL A 140 -8.21 -4.18 31.81
CA VAL A 140 -7.28 -3.10 32.18
C VAL A 140 -5.84 -3.38 31.75
N SER A 141 -5.55 -4.63 31.34
CA SER A 141 -4.22 -5.12 30.94
C SER A 141 -4.03 -5.11 29.43
N ASP A 142 -5.09 -5.41 28.68
CA ASP A 142 -5.02 -5.61 27.22
C ASP A 142 -4.48 -4.38 26.47
N ARG A 143 -3.55 -4.65 25.58
CA ARG A 143 -2.97 -3.71 24.61
C ARG A 143 -2.81 -4.36 23.23
N ASP A 144 -3.44 -5.52 23.02
CA ASP A 144 -3.33 -6.25 21.74
C ASP A 144 -3.81 -5.38 20.58
N TYR A 145 -4.93 -4.67 20.78
CA TYR A 145 -5.48 -3.75 19.77
C TYR A 145 -4.51 -2.64 19.35
N ILE A 146 -3.61 -2.18 20.25
CA ILE A 146 -2.55 -1.21 19.91
C ILE A 146 -1.46 -1.88 19.09
N MET A 147 -1.01 -3.08 19.51
CA MET A 147 0.01 -3.85 18.78
C MET A 147 -0.49 -4.26 17.40
N GLU A 148 -1.75 -4.66 17.27
CA GLU A 148 -2.38 -4.96 15.99
C GLU A 148 -2.50 -3.73 15.09
N PHE A 149 -2.91 -2.58 15.65
CA PHE A 149 -2.94 -1.32 14.91
C PHE A 149 -1.56 -0.96 14.37
N LEU A 150 -0.53 -0.98 15.21
CA LEU A 150 0.84 -0.67 14.81
C LEU A 150 1.40 -1.69 13.80
N SER A 151 0.99 -2.97 13.90
CA SER A 151 1.34 -3.99 12.93
C SER A 151 0.71 -3.73 11.56
N ALA A 152 -0.58 -3.41 11.54
CA ALA A 152 -1.30 -3.03 10.31
C ALA A 152 -0.71 -1.76 9.71
N ALA A 153 -0.42 -0.74 10.53
CA ALA A 153 0.22 0.50 10.14
C ALA A 153 1.62 0.27 9.54
N SER A 154 2.41 -0.62 10.12
CA SER A 154 3.74 -0.96 9.61
C SER A 154 3.66 -1.61 8.22
N ILE A 155 2.72 -2.53 8.00
CA ILE A 155 2.51 -3.17 6.69
C ILE A 155 2.03 -2.13 5.66
N LEU A 156 1.08 -1.26 6.03
CA LEU A 156 0.63 -0.17 5.17
C LEU A 156 1.79 0.74 4.75
N MET A 157 2.64 1.15 5.69
CA MET A 157 3.80 1.99 5.40
C MET A 157 4.83 1.29 4.51
N ILE A 158 4.98 -0.04 4.61
CA ILE A 158 5.81 -0.80 3.66
C ILE A 158 5.24 -0.72 2.24
N HIS A 159 3.91 -0.80 2.06
CA HIS A 159 3.29 -0.63 0.75
C HIS A 159 3.49 0.78 0.20
N LEU A 160 3.35 1.82 1.05
CA LEU A 160 3.63 3.20 0.68
C LEU A 160 5.12 3.44 0.38
N SER A 161 6.03 2.79 1.10
CA SER A 161 7.47 2.84 0.84
C SER A 161 7.81 2.24 -0.53
N ARG A 162 7.17 1.14 -0.92
CA ARG A 162 7.41 0.49 -2.21
C ARG A 162 6.97 1.35 -3.38
N ILE A 163 5.76 1.92 -3.33
CA ILE A 163 5.31 2.84 -4.38
C ILE A 163 6.16 4.13 -4.40
N SER A 164 6.64 4.58 -3.24
CA SER A 164 7.57 5.70 -3.13
C SER A 164 8.85 5.45 -3.90
N GLU A 165 9.45 4.27 -3.71
CA GLU A 165 10.68 3.87 -4.41
C GLU A 165 10.50 3.88 -5.92
N GLU A 166 9.41 3.30 -6.43
CA GLU A 166 9.12 3.29 -7.86
C GLU A 166 8.89 4.70 -8.42
N ILE A 167 8.16 5.56 -7.72
CA ILE A 167 7.94 6.95 -8.13
C ILE A 167 9.27 7.71 -8.17
N ILE A 168 10.17 7.51 -7.20
CA ILE A 168 11.50 8.12 -7.18
C ILE A 168 12.30 7.71 -8.42
N PHE A 169 12.32 6.41 -8.76
CA PHE A 169 12.93 5.95 -10.02
C PHE A 169 12.25 6.57 -11.23
N TRP A 170 10.92 6.50 -11.32
CA TRP A 170 10.18 6.96 -12.49
C TRP A 170 10.32 8.44 -12.77
N CYS A 171 10.51 9.28 -11.76
CA CYS A 171 10.73 10.72 -11.95
C CYS A 171 12.21 11.10 -12.11
N SER A 172 13.16 10.16 -11.95
CA SER A 172 14.57 10.41 -12.24
C SER A 172 14.78 10.74 -13.73
N ARG A 173 15.88 11.40 -14.05
CA ARG A 173 16.21 11.74 -15.43
C ARG A 173 16.43 10.50 -16.31
N GLU A 174 16.95 9.44 -15.73
CA GLU A 174 17.27 8.17 -16.39
C GLU A 174 16.00 7.45 -16.85
N PHE A 175 14.95 7.44 -16.01
CA PHE A 175 13.65 6.85 -16.36
C PHE A 175 12.74 7.87 -17.06
N SER A 176 12.55 9.02 -16.47
CA SER A 176 11.66 10.09 -16.98
C SER A 176 10.25 9.61 -17.34
N PHE A 177 9.72 8.60 -16.63
CA PHE A 177 8.41 8.00 -16.91
C PHE A 177 7.26 8.84 -16.39
N VAL A 178 7.49 9.58 -15.29
CA VAL A 178 6.50 10.45 -14.68
C VAL A 178 7.09 11.82 -14.35
N GLU A 179 6.20 12.81 -14.28
CA GLU A 179 6.50 14.13 -13.74
C GLU A 179 5.54 14.41 -12.58
N LEU A 180 6.11 14.78 -11.43
CA LEU A 180 5.33 15.15 -10.26
C LEU A 180 4.94 16.63 -10.32
N ASP A 181 3.82 16.98 -9.67
CA ASP A 181 3.41 18.37 -9.49
C ASP A 181 4.41 19.11 -8.59
N ASP A 182 4.62 20.40 -8.83
CA ASP A 182 5.51 21.25 -8.04
C ASP A 182 5.11 21.32 -6.56
N ALA A 183 3.82 21.17 -6.26
CA ALA A 183 3.32 21.09 -4.89
C ALA A 183 3.85 19.90 -4.09
N HIS A 184 4.36 18.87 -4.75
CA HIS A 184 4.88 17.64 -4.14
C HIS A 184 6.41 17.48 -4.31
N CYS A 185 7.08 18.54 -4.72
CA CYS A 185 8.52 18.54 -4.99
C CYS A 185 9.17 19.76 -4.38
N THR A 186 10.47 19.68 -4.08
CA THR A 186 11.27 20.85 -3.78
C THR A 186 12.32 21.10 -4.87
N GLY A 187 12.56 22.38 -5.14
CA GLY A 187 13.67 22.81 -5.96
C GLY A 187 14.99 22.82 -5.18
N SER A 188 16.08 23.05 -5.90
CA SER A 188 17.38 23.29 -5.27
C SER A 188 17.67 24.80 -5.27
N SER A 189 18.14 25.33 -4.16
CA SER A 189 18.59 26.73 -4.07
C SER A 189 19.82 27.05 -4.93
N MET A 190 20.59 26.00 -5.30
CA MET A 190 21.83 26.13 -6.10
C MET A 190 21.65 25.63 -7.53
N MET A 191 20.76 24.68 -7.77
CA MET A 191 20.59 24.01 -9.08
C MET A 191 19.16 24.24 -9.59
N PRO A 192 18.91 25.27 -10.43
CA PRO A 192 17.55 25.67 -10.83
C PRO A 192 16.75 24.60 -11.58
N GLN A 193 17.45 23.66 -12.22
CA GLN A 193 16.87 22.56 -13.00
C GLN A 193 16.47 21.37 -12.14
N LYS A 194 16.86 21.33 -10.84
CA LYS A 194 16.67 20.17 -9.97
C LYS A 194 15.31 20.20 -9.29
N LYS A 195 14.57 19.13 -9.42
CA LYS A 195 13.26 18.90 -8.81
C LYS A 195 13.31 17.57 -8.05
N ASN A 196 13.17 17.63 -6.73
CA ASN A 196 13.31 16.48 -5.85
C ASN A 196 11.94 15.87 -5.51
N PRO A 197 11.78 14.54 -5.49
CA PRO A 197 10.55 13.87 -5.11
C PRO A 197 10.42 13.72 -3.58
N ASP A 198 10.48 14.84 -2.84
CA ASP A 198 10.62 14.85 -1.37
C ASP A 198 9.49 14.12 -0.66
N VAL A 199 8.26 14.23 -1.15
CA VAL A 199 7.12 13.53 -0.54
C VAL A 199 7.37 12.03 -0.53
N SER A 200 7.81 11.46 -1.66
CA SER A 200 8.10 10.02 -1.76
C SER A 200 9.29 9.62 -0.88
N GLU A 201 10.35 10.44 -0.84
CA GLU A 201 11.52 10.18 0.02
C GLU A 201 11.15 10.23 1.50
N LEU A 202 10.36 11.22 1.93
CA LEU A 202 9.91 11.36 3.31
C LEU A 202 9.00 10.21 3.74
N VAL A 203 8.05 9.79 2.92
CA VAL A 203 7.16 8.66 3.24
C VAL A 203 7.95 7.36 3.32
N ARG A 204 8.90 7.12 2.40
CA ARG A 204 9.84 6.01 2.49
C ARG A 204 10.63 6.03 3.80
N GLY A 205 11.16 7.17 4.21
CA GLY A 205 11.91 7.34 5.46
C GLY A 205 11.04 7.14 6.71
N LYS A 206 9.81 7.69 6.72
CA LYS A 206 8.87 7.56 7.84
C LYS A 206 8.39 6.12 8.10
N THR A 207 8.53 5.23 7.14
CA THR A 207 8.21 3.80 7.32
C THR A 207 9.02 3.19 8.46
N GLY A 208 10.32 3.50 8.55
CA GLY A 208 11.17 3.03 9.65
C GLY A 208 10.72 3.54 11.02
N ARG A 209 10.18 4.76 11.08
CA ARG A 209 9.65 5.36 12.31
C ARG A 209 8.44 4.57 12.84
N VAL A 210 7.48 4.25 11.98
CA VAL A 210 6.28 3.47 12.36
C VAL A 210 6.64 2.04 12.79
N ILE A 211 7.57 1.39 12.08
CA ILE A 211 8.10 0.07 12.47
C ILE A 211 8.78 0.16 13.83
N GLY A 212 9.54 1.23 14.09
CA GLY A 212 10.18 1.46 15.39
C GLY A 212 9.17 1.53 16.54
N HIS A 213 8.01 2.19 16.34
CA HIS A 213 6.94 2.24 17.35
C HIS A 213 6.32 0.87 17.62
N LEU A 214 6.11 0.05 16.59
CA LEU A 214 5.67 -1.35 16.79
C LEU A 214 6.67 -2.13 17.63
N MET A 215 7.95 -2.06 17.32
CA MET A 215 9.00 -2.76 18.07
C MET A 215 9.10 -2.29 19.52
N ALA A 216 8.98 -0.98 19.76
CA ALA A 216 8.93 -0.41 21.11
C ALA A 216 7.74 -0.95 21.90
N MET A 217 6.53 -0.95 21.29
CA MET A 217 5.31 -1.44 21.95
C MET A 217 5.39 -2.92 22.31
N LEU A 218 5.81 -3.77 21.38
CA LEU A 218 6.03 -5.20 21.62
C LEU A 218 7.04 -5.46 22.74
N THR A 219 8.09 -4.64 22.78
CA THR A 219 9.13 -4.74 23.80
C THR A 219 8.62 -4.27 25.18
N THR A 220 7.79 -3.23 25.21
CA THR A 220 7.18 -2.73 26.45
C THR A 220 6.25 -3.75 27.08
N VAL A 221 5.36 -4.37 26.28
CA VAL A 221 4.34 -5.29 26.81
C VAL A 221 4.90 -6.65 27.19
N LYS A 222 5.95 -7.13 26.50
CA LYS A 222 6.52 -8.44 26.79
C LYS A 222 6.95 -8.56 28.28
N GLY A 223 6.49 -9.59 28.94
CA GLY A 223 6.90 -9.91 30.32
C GLY A 223 6.23 -9.05 31.40
N LEU A 224 5.29 -8.17 31.05
CA LEU A 224 4.48 -7.47 32.06
C LEU A 224 3.52 -8.44 32.74
N PRO A 225 3.35 -8.36 34.05
CA PRO A 225 2.27 -9.05 34.74
C PRO A 225 0.92 -8.43 34.39
N LEU A 226 -0.17 -9.18 34.67
CA LEU A 226 -1.52 -8.71 34.42
C LEU A 226 -1.89 -7.44 35.18
N ALA A 227 -3.03 -6.85 34.85
CA ALA A 227 -3.53 -5.57 35.29
C ALA A 227 -2.66 -4.40 34.79
N TYR A 228 -2.57 -3.31 35.54
CA TYR A 228 -1.89 -2.10 35.11
C TYR A 228 -0.51 -1.96 35.75
N ASN A 229 0.47 -1.70 34.93
CA ASN A 229 1.83 -1.32 35.31
C ASN A 229 2.19 0.03 34.69
N LYS A 230 3.10 0.78 35.33
CA LYS A 230 3.51 2.12 34.85
C LYS A 230 4.13 2.10 33.44
N ASP A 231 4.71 0.98 33.05
CA ASP A 231 5.25 0.72 31.70
C ASP A 231 4.19 1.00 30.62
N LEU A 232 2.92 0.73 30.92
CA LEU A 232 1.79 1.01 30.00
C LEU A 232 1.51 2.53 29.80
N GLN A 233 2.29 3.43 30.34
CA GLN A 233 2.28 4.83 29.92
C GLN A 233 2.97 5.05 28.58
N GLU A 234 3.91 4.15 28.22
CA GLU A 234 4.61 4.17 26.93
C GLU A 234 3.75 3.70 25.75
N ASP A 235 2.53 3.22 26.00
CA ASP A 235 1.61 2.74 24.97
C ASP A 235 1.03 3.85 24.06
N LYS A 236 1.13 5.13 24.46
CA LYS A 236 0.41 6.24 23.82
C LYS A 236 1.24 7.06 22.85
N GLU A 237 2.44 7.50 23.24
CA GLU A 237 3.23 8.44 22.44
C GLU A 237 3.57 7.86 21.07
N GLY A 238 4.08 6.62 21.05
CA GLY A 238 4.40 5.92 19.80
C GLY A 238 3.16 5.62 18.94
N LEU A 239 2.03 5.31 19.59
CA LEU A 239 0.75 5.09 18.90
C LEU A 239 0.25 6.39 18.24
N PHE A 240 0.22 7.50 18.97
CA PHE A 240 -0.25 8.79 18.47
C PHE A 240 0.61 9.26 17.30
N ASP A 241 1.92 9.18 17.44
CA ASP A 241 2.87 9.54 16.38
C ASP A 241 2.72 8.66 15.12
N ALA A 242 2.51 7.35 15.29
CA ALA A 242 2.25 6.45 14.18
C ALA A 242 0.94 6.80 13.45
N ILE A 243 -0.14 7.06 14.20
CA ILE A 243 -1.44 7.47 13.66
C ILE A 243 -1.31 8.74 12.82
N ASP A 244 -0.70 9.79 13.36
CA ASP A 244 -0.50 11.05 12.65
C ASP A 244 0.36 10.85 11.40
N THR A 245 1.42 10.04 11.51
CA THR A 245 2.32 9.73 10.40
C THR A 245 1.60 9.01 9.26
N ILE A 246 0.80 7.99 9.52
CA ILE A 246 0.10 7.25 8.46
C ILE A 246 -1.05 8.08 7.85
N LYS A 247 -1.81 8.81 8.66
CA LYS A 247 -2.88 9.68 8.16
C LYS A 247 -2.34 10.73 7.20
N PHE A 248 -1.27 11.42 7.60
CA PHE A 248 -0.62 12.41 6.74
C PHE A 248 -0.06 11.77 5.46
N SER A 249 0.60 10.62 5.58
CA SER A 249 1.16 9.91 4.44
C SER A 249 0.10 9.49 3.42
N LEU A 250 -1.02 8.93 3.88
CA LEU A 250 -2.14 8.54 3.01
C LEU A 250 -2.75 9.75 2.28
N ALA A 251 -3.02 10.82 3.02
CA ALA A 251 -3.65 12.02 2.47
C ALA A 251 -2.78 12.68 1.39
N VAL A 252 -1.48 12.84 1.65
CA VAL A 252 -0.56 13.44 0.68
C VAL A 252 -0.35 12.54 -0.54
N TYR A 253 -0.34 11.21 -0.34
CA TYR A 253 -0.19 10.27 -1.45
C TYR A 253 -1.37 10.26 -2.39
N ALA A 254 -2.60 10.38 -1.89
CA ALA A 254 -3.78 10.49 -2.74
C ALA A 254 -3.69 11.72 -3.68
N GLN A 255 -3.19 12.84 -3.17
CA GLN A 255 -2.97 14.06 -3.96
C GLN A 255 -1.83 13.90 -4.96
N LEU A 256 -0.69 13.32 -4.53
CA LEU A 256 0.47 13.07 -5.38
C LEU A 256 0.11 12.19 -6.58
N ILE A 257 -0.63 11.09 -6.35
CA ILE A 257 -1.06 10.17 -7.42
C ILE A 257 -1.99 10.87 -8.42
N ARG A 258 -2.95 11.68 -7.96
CA ARG A 258 -3.83 12.45 -8.85
C ARG A 258 -3.09 13.51 -9.67
N GLY A 259 -2.09 14.16 -9.07
CA GLY A 259 -1.27 15.20 -9.69
C GLY A 259 -0.17 14.68 -10.63
N MET A 260 0.14 13.38 -10.58
CA MET A 260 1.20 12.77 -11.36
C MET A 260 0.88 12.77 -12.87
N LYS A 261 1.82 13.26 -13.68
CA LYS A 261 1.73 13.25 -15.15
C LYS A 261 2.56 12.06 -15.68
N VAL A 262 1.90 11.16 -16.40
CA VAL A 262 2.54 10.00 -17.02
C VAL A 262 3.03 10.36 -18.43
N ARG A 263 4.29 10.09 -18.71
CA ARG A 263 4.96 10.37 -19.98
C ARG A 263 4.92 9.12 -20.87
N LYS A 264 3.74 8.89 -21.45
CA LYS A 264 3.42 7.69 -22.23
C LYS A 264 4.39 7.41 -23.39
N ASP A 265 4.86 8.46 -24.04
CA ASP A 265 5.79 8.37 -25.18
C ASP A 265 7.17 7.86 -24.71
N VAL A 266 7.63 8.30 -23.55
CA VAL A 266 8.90 7.85 -22.95
C VAL A 266 8.78 6.39 -22.50
N MET A 267 7.67 6.02 -21.89
CA MET A 267 7.41 4.62 -21.48
C MET A 267 7.34 3.69 -22.70
N LEU A 268 6.59 4.06 -23.74
CA LEU A 268 6.49 3.26 -24.97
C LEU A 268 7.83 3.15 -25.69
N LYS A 269 8.59 4.25 -25.78
CA LYS A 269 9.93 4.24 -26.33
C LYS A 269 10.84 3.26 -25.56
N ALA A 270 10.77 3.28 -24.23
CA ALA A 270 11.55 2.36 -23.39
C ALA A 270 11.16 0.87 -23.59
N VAL A 271 9.94 0.57 -24.02
CA VAL A 271 9.52 -0.79 -24.38
C VAL A 271 10.07 -1.16 -25.76
N ARG A 272 10.00 -0.26 -26.75
CA ARG A 272 10.44 -0.53 -28.12
C ARG A 272 11.95 -0.60 -28.26
N GLU A 273 12.67 0.26 -27.54
CA GLU A 273 14.13 0.23 -27.47
C GLU A 273 14.61 -0.78 -26.43
N ASP A 274 14.13 -2.04 -26.56
CA ASP A 274 14.46 -3.16 -25.68
C ASP A 274 14.07 -4.50 -26.34
N PHE A 275 14.43 -5.60 -25.71
CA PHE A 275 14.07 -6.95 -26.12
C PHE A 275 12.98 -7.60 -25.25
N SER A 276 12.16 -6.78 -24.61
CA SER A 276 11.08 -7.24 -23.71
C SER A 276 10.00 -8.05 -24.42
N ASN A 277 9.91 -7.96 -25.75
CA ASN A 277 9.05 -8.75 -26.64
C ASN A 277 9.69 -10.08 -27.12
N ALA A 278 10.92 -10.40 -26.72
CA ALA A 278 11.61 -11.63 -27.14
C ALA A 278 10.86 -12.90 -26.68
N THR A 279 10.16 -12.85 -25.55
CA THR A 279 9.29 -13.95 -25.11
C THR A 279 8.11 -14.15 -26.07
N ASP A 280 7.54 -13.07 -26.57
CA ASP A 280 6.40 -13.12 -27.51
C ASP A 280 6.84 -13.67 -28.87
N LEU A 281 8.09 -13.41 -29.29
CA LEU A 281 8.70 -14.04 -30.46
C LEU A 281 8.86 -15.56 -30.28
N ALA A 282 9.32 -16.01 -29.11
CA ALA A 282 9.40 -17.43 -28.80
C ALA A 282 8.00 -18.07 -28.77
N ASP A 283 7.02 -17.44 -28.15
CA ASP A 283 5.63 -17.91 -28.11
C ASP A 283 4.98 -17.99 -29.49
N TYR A 284 5.33 -17.04 -30.38
CA TYR A 284 4.89 -17.09 -31.79
C TYR A 284 5.36 -18.38 -32.48
N LEU A 285 6.64 -18.72 -32.34
CA LEU A 285 7.19 -19.96 -32.94
C LEU A 285 6.56 -21.21 -32.33
N VAL A 286 6.28 -21.19 -31.01
CA VAL A 286 5.58 -22.33 -30.36
C VAL A 286 4.19 -22.50 -30.90
N LYS A 287 3.44 -21.44 -31.14
CA LYS A 287 2.11 -21.46 -31.75
C LYS A 287 2.15 -22.00 -33.21
N LYS A 288 3.27 -21.80 -33.90
CA LYS A 288 3.54 -22.38 -35.26
C LYS A 288 4.07 -23.83 -35.19
N GLY A 289 4.12 -24.45 -33.99
CA GLY A 289 4.45 -25.87 -33.79
C GLY A 289 5.90 -26.16 -33.40
N MET A 290 6.72 -25.15 -33.17
CA MET A 290 8.10 -25.36 -32.70
C MET A 290 8.11 -25.76 -31.21
N PRO A 291 8.92 -26.75 -30.78
CA PRO A 291 9.11 -27.03 -29.37
C PRO A 291 9.69 -25.83 -28.62
N PHE A 292 9.17 -25.52 -27.41
CA PHE A 292 9.49 -24.33 -26.66
C PHE A 292 11.02 -24.09 -26.48
N ARG A 293 11.78 -25.14 -26.13
CA ARG A 293 13.24 -24.99 -25.94
C ARG A 293 13.94 -24.54 -27.23
N LYS A 294 13.48 -25.05 -28.42
CA LYS A 294 14.03 -24.60 -29.70
C LYS A 294 13.58 -23.17 -30.04
N ALA A 295 12.32 -22.84 -29.81
CA ALA A 295 11.78 -21.51 -30.00
C ALA A 295 12.53 -20.47 -29.14
N HIS A 296 12.80 -20.78 -27.88
CA HIS A 296 13.61 -19.94 -26.99
C HIS A 296 15.05 -19.76 -27.52
N SER A 297 15.68 -20.82 -28.05
CA SER A 297 17.01 -20.72 -28.63
C SER A 297 17.01 -19.84 -29.89
N VAL A 298 16.01 -19.95 -30.77
CA VAL A 298 15.86 -19.11 -31.98
C VAL A 298 15.64 -17.65 -31.56
N SER A 299 14.77 -17.39 -30.56
CA SER A 299 14.54 -16.05 -30.02
C SER A 299 15.83 -15.44 -29.44
N GLY A 300 16.61 -16.20 -28.67
CA GLY A 300 17.89 -15.75 -28.14
C GLY A 300 18.90 -15.43 -29.25
N HIS A 301 18.91 -16.20 -30.34
CA HIS A 301 19.75 -15.92 -31.49
C HIS A 301 19.31 -14.62 -32.21
N ALA A 302 17.99 -14.40 -32.35
CA ALA A 302 17.46 -13.17 -32.92
C ALA A 302 17.86 -11.93 -32.10
N VAL A 303 17.79 -12.01 -30.77
CA VAL A 303 18.24 -10.94 -29.86
C VAL A 303 19.74 -10.69 -30.03
N HIS A 304 20.56 -11.73 -30.05
CA HIS A 304 22.00 -11.60 -30.23
C HIS A 304 22.34 -10.94 -31.57
N TYR A 305 21.71 -11.39 -32.65
CA TYR A 305 21.87 -10.78 -33.98
C TYR A 305 21.49 -9.30 -33.99
N CYS A 306 20.40 -8.93 -33.33
CA CYS A 306 19.98 -7.55 -33.21
C CYS A 306 21.00 -6.69 -32.45
N ILE A 307 21.57 -7.20 -31.37
CA ILE A 307 22.60 -6.49 -30.57
C ILE A 307 23.84 -6.23 -31.43
N GLU A 308 24.33 -7.24 -32.18
CA GLU A 308 25.51 -7.09 -33.03
C GLU A 308 25.29 -6.11 -34.19
N ASN A 309 24.06 -5.97 -34.67
CA ASN A 309 23.72 -5.12 -35.81
C ASN A 309 23.05 -3.78 -35.41
N ASN A 310 23.01 -3.43 -34.11
CA ASN A 310 22.34 -2.24 -33.58
C ASN A 310 20.89 -2.11 -34.07
N LYS A 311 20.11 -3.19 -34.00
CA LYS A 311 18.70 -3.28 -34.37
C LYS A 311 17.87 -3.70 -33.16
N TRP A 312 16.56 -3.49 -33.27
CA TRP A 312 15.57 -4.11 -32.41
C TRP A 312 14.84 -5.24 -33.17
N LEU A 313 14.11 -6.10 -32.47
CA LEU A 313 13.39 -7.20 -33.12
C LEU A 313 12.37 -6.71 -34.16
N GLU A 314 11.77 -5.54 -33.95
CA GLU A 314 10.83 -4.92 -34.89
C GLU A 314 11.51 -4.39 -36.17
N ASP A 315 12.85 -4.21 -36.17
CA ASP A 315 13.64 -3.70 -37.31
C ASP A 315 14.12 -4.81 -38.23
N LEU A 316 13.98 -6.07 -37.83
CA LEU A 316 14.41 -7.20 -38.65
C LEU A 316 13.54 -7.32 -39.90
N THR A 317 14.18 -7.50 -41.05
CA THR A 317 13.48 -7.83 -42.32
C THR A 317 13.00 -9.26 -42.33
N MET A 318 12.03 -9.56 -43.20
CA MET A 318 11.54 -10.92 -43.34
C MET A 318 12.64 -11.90 -43.77
N ASP A 319 13.59 -11.46 -44.60
CA ASP A 319 14.73 -12.29 -45.01
C ASP A 319 15.62 -12.63 -43.81
N GLU A 320 15.87 -11.69 -42.93
CA GLU A 320 16.63 -11.93 -41.69
C GLU A 320 15.90 -12.89 -40.76
N PHE A 321 14.59 -12.73 -40.57
CA PHE A 321 13.76 -13.69 -39.82
C PHE A 321 13.82 -15.09 -40.46
N LYS A 322 13.69 -15.20 -41.78
CA LYS A 322 13.72 -16.47 -42.52
C LYS A 322 15.07 -17.18 -42.41
N GLN A 323 16.18 -16.45 -42.26
CA GLN A 323 17.49 -17.07 -42.00
C GLN A 323 17.54 -17.79 -40.66
N MET A 324 16.73 -17.37 -39.69
CA MET A 324 16.68 -17.96 -38.34
C MET A 324 15.66 -19.13 -38.27
N SER A 325 14.52 -19.03 -38.98
CA SER A 325 13.52 -20.09 -39.06
C SER A 325 12.55 -19.86 -40.21
N ASP A 326 12.25 -20.91 -40.97
CA ASP A 326 11.24 -20.89 -42.04
C ASP A 326 9.80 -20.67 -41.51
N LEU A 327 9.56 -20.84 -40.22
CA LEU A 327 8.25 -20.63 -39.59
C LEU A 327 7.86 -19.17 -39.44
N PHE A 328 8.79 -18.23 -39.58
CA PHE A 328 8.45 -16.81 -39.56
C PHE A 328 7.69 -16.39 -40.82
N GLU A 329 6.60 -15.66 -40.64
CA GLU A 329 5.75 -15.12 -41.70
C GLU A 329 5.49 -13.63 -41.39
N GLU A 330 4.85 -12.89 -42.30
CA GLU A 330 4.59 -11.42 -42.16
C GLU A 330 3.81 -11.05 -40.88
N ASP A 331 3.06 -11.99 -40.32
CA ASP A 331 2.29 -11.80 -39.07
C ASP A 331 3.18 -11.69 -37.83
N ILE A 332 4.49 -11.95 -37.92
CA ILE A 332 5.44 -11.80 -36.81
C ILE A 332 5.49 -10.37 -36.32
N TYR A 333 5.51 -9.38 -37.20
CA TYR A 333 5.58 -7.97 -36.80
C TYR A 333 4.38 -7.56 -35.92
N ALA A 334 3.19 -8.04 -36.28
CA ALA A 334 2.01 -7.82 -35.45
C ALA A 334 2.06 -8.62 -34.13
N ALA A 335 2.67 -9.80 -34.14
CA ALA A 335 2.75 -10.65 -32.95
C ALA A 335 3.67 -10.10 -31.87
N ILE A 336 4.79 -9.46 -32.26
CA ILE A 336 5.79 -8.91 -31.33
C ILE A 336 5.56 -7.42 -31.03
N ALA A 337 4.55 -6.76 -31.63
CA ALA A 337 4.21 -5.38 -31.32
C ALA A 337 3.82 -5.23 -29.84
N PRO A 338 4.29 -4.19 -29.13
CA PRO A 338 4.00 -3.99 -27.70
C PRO A 338 2.52 -4.08 -27.34
N GLU A 339 1.64 -3.53 -28.19
CA GLU A 339 0.19 -3.55 -28.03
C GLU A 339 -0.36 -4.98 -28.04
N THR A 340 0.16 -5.83 -28.92
CA THR A 340 -0.22 -7.24 -29.04
C THR A 340 0.35 -8.06 -27.88
N CYS A 341 1.60 -7.79 -27.49
CA CYS A 341 2.24 -8.44 -26.35
C CYS A 341 1.41 -8.25 -25.06
N VAL A 342 0.94 -7.02 -24.80
CA VAL A 342 0.06 -6.74 -23.67
C VAL A 342 -1.30 -7.39 -23.83
N LYS A 343 -1.94 -7.29 -25.01
CA LYS A 343 -3.27 -7.80 -25.29
C LYS A 343 -3.35 -9.34 -25.14
N ASN A 344 -2.30 -10.04 -25.52
CA ASN A 344 -2.26 -11.51 -25.50
C ASN A 344 -2.11 -12.09 -24.08
N ARG A 345 -1.72 -11.30 -23.07
CA ARG A 345 -1.62 -11.75 -21.68
C ARG A 345 -2.97 -11.70 -20.97
N ASN A 346 -3.90 -12.54 -21.45
CA ASN A 346 -5.32 -12.59 -21.05
C ASN A 346 -5.64 -13.67 -19.99
N SER A 347 -4.63 -14.25 -19.35
CA SER A 347 -4.83 -15.12 -18.18
C SER A 347 -5.42 -14.31 -17.02
N TYR A 348 -6.12 -14.99 -16.10
CA TYR A 348 -6.65 -14.33 -14.90
C TYR A 348 -5.53 -13.60 -14.14
N GLY A 349 -5.73 -12.32 -13.86
CA GLY A 349 -4.71 -11.46 -13.27
C GLY A 349 -3.62 -10.98 -14.24
N GLY A 350 -3.70 -11.32 -15.54
CA GLY A 350 -2.77 -10.82 -16.56
C GLY A 350 -2.99 -9.36 -16.91
N THR A 351 -1.96 -8.74 -17.53
CA THR A 351 -1.98 -7.30 -17.81
C THR A 351 -3.05 -6.85 -18.80
N SER A 352 -3.55 -7.75 -19.69
CA SER A 352 -4.61 -7.41 -20.65
C SER A 352 -6.00 -7.28 -20.02
N VAL A 353 -6.20 -7.75 -18.81
CA VAL A 353 -7.49 -7.75 -18.11
C VAL A 353 -7.67 -6.47 -17.31
N SER A 354 -7.35 -5.31 -17.89
CA SER A 354 -7.39 -4.01 -17.21
C SER A 354 -8.78 -3.66 -16.66
N TYR A 355 -9.86 -4.02 -17.37
CA TYR A 355 -11.22 -3.74 -16.91
C TYR A 355 -11.61 -4.52 -15.65
N THR A 356 -11.12 -5.74 -15.46
CA THR A 356 -11.39 -6.54 -14.25
C THR A 356 -10.79 -5.86 -13.01
N HIS A 357 -9.61 -5.29 -13.14
CA HIS A 357 -8.96 -4.56 -12.05
C HIS A 357 -9.65 -3.22 -11.76
N LEU A 358 -10.16 -2.54 -12.79
CA LEU A 358 -10.84 -1.25 -12.65
C LEU A 358 -12.28 -1.36 -12.12
N THR A 359 -12.88 -2.56 -12.15
CA THR A 359 -14.23 -2.81 -11.60
C THR A 359 -14.23 -3.29 -10.15
N LEU A 360 -13.07 -3.69 -9.60
CA LEU A 360 -12.94 -4.11 -8.19
C LEU A 360 -13.40 -3.08 -7.16
N PRO A 361 -13.26 -1.75 -7.36
CA PRO A 361 -13.71 -0.75 -6.39
C PRO A 361 -15.23 -0.71 -6.14
N THR A 362 -16.04 -1.35 -6.96
CA THR A 362 -17.51 -1.36 -6.81
C THR A 362 -17.99 -2.30 -5.70
N ILE A 363 -17.10 -3.05 -5.06
CA ILE A 363 -17.44 -4.09 -4.07
C ILE A 363 -17.05 -3.67 -2.63
N LEU A 364 -16.45 -2.50 -2.47
CA LEU A 364 -16.09 -1.89 -1.18
C LEU A 364 -16.98 -0.66 -0.95
#